data_2cc347f0bb210b989a4936f464aa09fb
#
_entry.id   2cc347f0bb210b989a4936f464aa09fb
#
_cell.length_a   1.000
_cell.length_b   1.000
_cell.length_c   1.000
_cell.angle_alpha   90.00
_cell.angle_beta   90.00
_cell.angle_gamma   90.00
#
_symmetry.space_group_name_H-M   'P 1'
#
loop_
_entity.id
_entity.type
_entity.pdbx_description
1 polymer ?
#
loop_
_entity_poly.entity_id
_entity_poly.type
_entity_poly.pdbx_seq_one_letter_code
_entity_poly.pdbx_strand_id
1 'polypeptide(L)'
;MSTVSTFGAFSMAQLGIYAAQKAMQVTGNNITNVNTAGYTRQQLELESLVVGGTDRYASKWDVKVGNGVMTSGVSQMRDPYLDIRYRTEMSNVGMAQTKWGGLKDISAVLDEVAKGDSEDPGKGIVEAAFNDFIQQMQSLTTDGAGKDEYDTLVRKAAETLVSELRTYAEKLEQVKANHEQAMIRDVDTVNKLLTKIQDLNVEIRKSDIHGGNALELRDQRNMFIDELSQYVRINVSYVDEDIGDGHTVEKLIIKMDGGDPTSPNKNATLINGRFATQLELAKVPEMEADGVTPKKDAEGNIIYTDEIDPHFDITLKAPTDPKGKVMLIRDKTKPNGNIPFTDVEATDIKLLDNDLYGGLQARRELLTEEGEYTSADEIENVDPNAATKRGIPYYQNMLDAFAKKLADTLNEANQVPNHSADMLYQKNDDGQFVDLNGDVIVIDGYKKNADGNYVDVQGNEILFDAAAGAYTVDGVVIKDADGKPVTKEEDALKLKGSPKFYKGELDNTDPDNPVWKPTAEEANPVLHRYYQGGVLFSSDGNGSNPNDI
;
A
#
# COMPACT_ATOMS: atom_id res chain seq x y z
N MET A 1 71.11 -47.96 12.95
CA MET A 1 70.86 -46.94 11.85
C MET A 1 69.61 -47.40 11.13
N SER A 2 68.52 -46.73 11.35
CA SER A 2 67.29 -46.99 10.61
C SER A 2 67.55 -46.56 9.16
N THR A 3 67.68 -47.54 8.28
CA THR A 3 67.80 -47.27 6.82
C THR A 3 66.43 -46.76 6.37
N VAL A 4 66.27 -45.44 6.40
CA VAL A 4 65.19 -44.86 5.57
C VAL A 4 65.48 -45.37 4.17
N SER A 5 64.55 -46.19 3.64
CA SER A 5 64.64 -46.67 2.28
C SER A 5 64.85 -45.47 1.37
N THR A 6 65.92 -45.47 0.52
CA THR A 6 66.24 -44.38 -0.40
C THR A 6 65.04 -44.00 -1.27
N PHE A 7 64.21 -45.00 -1.59
CA PHE A 7 62.92 -44.84 -2.27
C PHE A 7 61.86 -44.12 -1.42
N GLY A 8 61.84 -44.35 -0.09
CA GLY A 8 60.91 -43.62 0.80
C GLY A 8 61.21 -42.15 0.90
N ALA A 9 62.51 -41.79 1.00
CA ALA A 9 62.91 -40.38 0.99
C ALA A 9 62.60 -39.70 -0.36
N PHE A 10 62.78 -40.42 -1.47
CA PHE A 10 62.43 -39.91 -2.81
C PHE A 10 60.90 -39.72 -2.95
N SER A 11 60.08 -40.68 -2.54
CA SER A 11 58.61 -40.54 -2.54
C SER A 11 58.13 -39.38 -1.68
N MET A 12 58.74 -39.18 -0.51
CA MET A 12 58.44 -38.04 0.35
C MET A 12 58.77 -36.69 -0.30
N ALA A 13 59.93 -36.59 -0.97
CA ALA A 13 60.30 -35.39 -1.72
C ALA A 13 59.37 -35.14 -2.90
N GLN A 14 58.96 -36.19 -3.62
CA GLN A 14 57.99 -36.11 -4.71
C GLN A 14 56.60 -35.58 -4.23
N LEU A 15 56.09 -36.12 -3.11
CA LEU A 15 54.83 -35.62 -2.50
C LEU A 15 54.91 -34.17 -2.09
N GLY A 16 56.05 -33.73 -1.52
CA GLY A 16 56.28 -32.32 -1.19
C GLY A 16 56.29 -31.41 -2.40
N ILE A 17 56.92 -31.86 -3.50
CA ILE A 17 56.93 -31.08 -4.78
C ILE A 17 55.51 -30.99 -5.34
N TYR A 18 54.73 -32.04 -5.38
CA TYR A 18 53.34 -32.01 -5.83
C TYR A 18 52.49 -31.09 -4.98
N ALA A 19 52.60 -31.12 -3.65
CA ALA A 19 51.90 -30.24 -2.74
C ALA A 19 52.25 -28.76 -3.03
N ALA A 20 53.56 -28.43 -3.23
CA ALA A 20 54.04 -27.11 -3.58
C ALA A 20 53.49 -26.63 -4.93
N GLN A 21 53.49 -27.50 -5.95
CA GLN A 21 52.91 -27.17 -7.27
C GLN A 21 51.43 -26.89 -7.19
N LYS A 22 50.65 -27.70 -6.43
CA LYS A 22 49.23 -27.47 -6.20
C LYS A 22 48.98 -26.17 -5.42
N ALA A 23 49.78 -25.86 -4.42
CA ALA A 23 49.70 -24.60 -3.67
C ALA A 23 49.95 -23.40 -4.60
N MET A 24 50.93 -23.46 -5.52
CA MET A 24 51.15 -22.40 -6.52
C MET A 24 49.98 -22.26 -7.48
N GLN A 25 49.36 -23.35 -7.93
CA GLN A 25 48.17 -23.30 -8.80
C GLN A 25 47.00 -22.63 -8.09
N VAL A 26 46.70 -22.99 -6.82
CA VAL A 26 45.65 -22.36 -6.01
C VAL A 26 45.94 -20.87 -5.78
N THR A 27 47.21 -20.53 -5.49
CA THR A 27 47.62 -19.13 -5.32
C THR A 27 47.45 -18.34 -6.62
N GLY A 28 47.86 -18.92 -7.76
CA GLY A 28 47.67 -18.31 -9.07
C GLY A 28 46.21 -18.09 -9.41
N ASN A 29 45.35 -19.07 -9.10
CA ASN A 29 43.88 -18.94 -9.26
C ASN A 29 43.30 -17.82 -8.36
N ASN A 30 43.73 -17.72 -7.11
CA ASN A 30 43.33 -16.65 -6.21
C ASN A 30 43.74 -15.26 -6.72
N ILE A 31 44.95 -15.12 -7.27
CA ILE A 31 45.45 -13.86 -7.81
C ILE A 31 44.69 -13.45 -9.07
N THR A 32 44.48 -14.39 -9.99
CA THR A 32 43.78 -14.10 -11.26
C THR A 32 42.32 -13.72 -11.02
N ASN A 33 41.68 -14.26 -9.98
CA ASN A 33 40.28 -14.02 -9.65
C ASN A 33 40.07 -12.98 -8.53
N VAL A 34 41.11 -12.24 -8.10
CA VAL A 34 41.00 -11.25 -7.01
C VAL A 34 39.95 -10.18 -7.25
N ASN A 35 39.66 -9.82 -8.49
CA ASN A 35 38.64 -8.84 -8.90
C ASN A 35 37.36 -9.49 -9.42
N THR A 36 37.25 -10.81 -9.42
CA THR A 36 36.05 -11.52 -9.87
C THR A 36 34.98 -11.43 -8.77
N ALA A 37 33.82 -10.84 -9.08
CA ALA A 37 32.72 -10.74 -8.13
C ALA A 37 32.27 -12.12 -7.67
N GLY A 38 32.05 -12.28 -6.36
CA GLY A 38 31.60 -13.52 -5.75
C GLY A 38 32.68 -14.61 -5.59
N TYR A 39 33.91 -14.39 -6.08
CA TYR A 39 34.98 -15.37 -5.91
C TYR A 39 35.43 -15.48 -4.46
N THR A 40 35.44 -16.70 -3.93
CA THR A 40 35.91 -16.99 -2.58
C THR A 40 37.34 -17.53 -2.61
N ARG A 41 38.22 -16.96 -1.78
CA ARG A 41 39.60 -17.40 -1.67
C ARG A 41 39.69 -18.89 -1.37
N GLN A 42 40.43 -19.62 -2.19
CA GLN A 42 40.68 -21.05 -2.06
C GLN A 42 41.94 -21.32 -1.26
N GLN A 43 41.93 -22.39 -0.48
CA GLN A 43 43.06 -22.85 0.30
C GLN A 43 43.28 -24.34 0.03
N LEU A 44 44.56 -24.73 -0.16
CA LEU A 44 44.95 -26.12 -0.30
C LEU A 44 44.94 -26.80 1.08
N GLU A 45 44.25 -27.89 1.19
CA GLU A 45 44.25 -28.71 2.40
C GLU A 45 45.39 -29.76 2.34
N LEU A 46 46.20 -29.74 3.37
CA LEU A 46 47.36 -30.61 3.51
C LEU A 46 47.24 -31.48 4.77
N GLU A 47 47.39 -32.76 4.60
CA GLU A 47 47.44 -33.69 5.70
C GLU A 47 48.81 -34.36 5.81
N SER A 48 49.30 -34.56 7.04
CA SER A 48 50.51 -35.30 7.27
C SER A 48 50.25 -36.82 7.09
N LEU A 49 50.99 -37.43 6.21
CA LEU A 49 50.90 -38.87 6.00
C LEU A 49 51.42 -39.62 7.24
N VAL A 50 50.48 -40.14 8.03
CA VAL A 50 50.76 -41.01 9.17
C VAL A 50 50.53 -42.44 8.73
N VAL A 51 51.59 -43.18 8.51
CA VAL A 51 51.46 -44.63 8.33
C VAL A 51 51.20 -45.25 9.70
N GLY A 52 49.98 -45.69 9.92
CA GLY A 52 49.56 -46.46 11.10
C GLY A 52 50.18 -47.85 11.10
N GLY A 53 51.41 -47.96 11.53
CA GLY A 53 52.02 -49.21 11.87
C GLY A 53 52.27 -49.25 13.37
N THR A 54 51.46 -49.97 14.13
CA THR A 54 51.83 -50.44 15.46
C THR A 54 52.95 -51.49 15.28
N ASP A 55 54.13 -51.01 14.99
CA ASP A 55 55.31 -51.83 15.03
C ASP A 55 55.60 -52.10 16.51
N ARG A 56 55.13 -53.29 16.98
CA ARG A 56 55.32 -53.79 18.37
C ARG A 56 56.78 -53.95 18.75
N TYR A 57 57.71 -53.81 17.75
CA TYR A 57 59.14 -54.02 17.91
C TYR A 57 59.92 -52.70 17.71
N ALA A 58 59.27 -51.59 17.48
CA ALA A 58 59.98 -50.32 17.39
C ALA A 58 60.59 -49.94 18.74
N SER A 59 61.93 -49.80 18.78
CA SER A 59 62.67 -49.37 19.93
C SER A 59 62.18 -47.95 20.37
N LYS A 60 62.12 -47.73 21.69
CA LYS A 60 61.77 -46.47 22.34
C LYS A 60 62.68 -45.32 21.92
N TRP A 61 63.81 -45.61 21.28
CA TRP A 61 64.86 -44.71 20.83
C TRP A 61 64.85 -44.41 19.32
N ASP A 62 63.89 -45.04 18.55
CA ASP A 62 63.78 -44.80 17.11
C ASP A 62 63.03 -43.48 16.88
N VAL A 63 63.72 -42.52 16.30
CA VAL A 63 63.16 -41.25 15.86
C VAL A 63 62.31 -41.56 14.62
N LYS A 64 60.97 -41.55 14.80
CA LYS A 64 60.03 -41.72 13.68
C LYS A 64 59.96 -40.40 12.90
N VAL A 65 60.45 -40.42 11.71
CA VAL A 65 60.32 -39.30 10.77
C VAL A 65 58.96 -39.45 10.06
N GLY A 66 58.23 -38.36 9.87
CA GLY A 66 56.96 -38.36 9.15
C GLY A 66 57.13 -38.84 7.68
N ASN A 67 56.06 -39.37 7.06
CA ASN A 67 56.12 -39.95 5.71
C ASN A 67 55.80 -38.96 4.58
N GLY A 68 55.82 -37.67 4.89
CA GLY A 68 55.50 -36.61 3.93
C GLY A 68 54.14 -36.02 4.09
N VAL A 69 53.69 -35.30 3.08
CA VAL A 69 52.42 -34.56 3.05
C VAL A 69 51.54 -35.09 1.91
N MET A 70 50.28 -35.23 2.15
CA MET A 70 49.26 -35.54 1.14
C MET A 70 48.37 -34.31 0.99
N THR A 71 47.93 -34.03 -0.23
CA THR A 71 46.91 -33.05 -0.51
C THR A 71 45.53 -33.72 -0.39
N SER A 72 44.73 -33.34 0.58
CA SER A 72 43.39 -33.88 0.81
C SER A 72 42.33 -33.24 -0.07
N GLY A 73 42.52 -31.95 -0.41
CA GLY A 73 41.57 -31.21 -1.24
C GLY A 73 41.88 -29.72 -1.35
N VAL A 74 40.96 -28.99 -1.94
CA VAL A 74 40.94 -27.54 -1.93
C VAL A 74 39.60 -27.10 -1.33
N SER A 75 39.67 -26.27 -0.28
CA SER A 75 38.50 -25.71 0.38
C SER A 75 38.40 -24.21 0.16
N GLN A 76 37.24 -23.64 0.41
CA GLN A 76 36.99 -22.19 0.39
C GLN A 76 37.07 -21.60 1.79
N MET A 77 37.73 -20.46 1.92
CA MET A 77 37.75 -19.70 3.17
C MET A 77 36.48 -18.85 3.27
N ARG A 78 35.38 -19.47 3.72
CA ARG A 78 34.09 -18.80 3.91
C ARG A 78 33.62 -19.01 5.35
N ASP A 79 33.04 -17.96 5.96
CA ASP A 79 32.45 -18.02 7.29
C ASP A 79 30.92 -18.07 7.15
N PRO A 80 30.28 -19.21 7.45
CA PRO A 80 28.83 -19.36 7.32
C PRO A 80 28.04 -18.38 8.22
N TYR A 81 28.59 -17.99 9.35
CA TYR A 81 27.94 -17.02 10.24
C TYR A 81 27.88 -15.61 9.65
N LEU A 82 28.96 -15.19 9.01
CA LEU A 82 28.99 -13.92 8.29
C LEU A 82 28.06 -13.93 7.09
N ASP A 83 27.92 -15.04 6.39
CA ASP A 83 26.99 -15.18 5.29
C ASP A 83 25.52 -15.02 5.72
N ILE A 84 25.13 -15.65 6.84
CA ILE A 84 23.78 -15.52 7.39
C ILE A 84 23.51 -14.06 7.75
N ARG A 85 24.45 -13.44 8.42
CA ARG A 85 24.35 -12.05 8.84
C ARG A 85 24.28 -11.08 7.66
N TYR A 86 25.13 -11.28 6.65
CA TYR A 86 25.12 -10.50 5.41
C TYR A 86 23.75 -10.60 4.71
N ARG A 87 23.21 -11.80 4.53
CA ARG A 87 21.91 -12.01 3.87
C ARG A 87 20.75 -11.40 4.64
N THR A 88 20.80 -11.45 5.97
CA THR A 88 19.81 -10.77 6.80
C THR A 88 19.86 -9.24 6.62
N GLU A 89 21.07 -8.65 6.62
CA GLU A 89 21.21 -7.22 6.39
C GLU A 89 20.88 -6.81 4.95
N MET A 90 21.20 -7.64 3.96
CA MET A 90 20.81 -7.38 2.57
C MET A 90 19.30 -7.36 2.38
N SER A 91 18.56 -8.18 3.12
CA SER A 91 17.09 -8.15 3.15
C SER A 91 16.57 -6.82 3.74
N ASN A 92 17.18 -6.32 4.83
CA ASN A 92 16.85 -5.03 5.42
C ASN A 92 17.16 -3.87 4.43
N VAL A 93 18.30 -3.96 3.74
CA VAL A 93 18.69 -2.98 2.71
C VAL A 93 17.70 -3.00 1.54
N GLY A 94 17.32 -4.18 1.05
CA GLY A 94 16.34 -4.34 -0.02
C GLY A 94 14.98 -3.72 0.34
N MET A 95 14.52 -3.97 1.56
CA MET A 95 13.29 -3.38 2.10
C MET A 95 13.38 -1.84 2.17
N ALA A 96 14.46 -1.32 2.75
CA ALA A 96 14.64 0.12 2.91
C ALA A 96 14.79 0.85 1.57
N GLN A 97 15.54 0.29 0.63
CA GLN A 97 15.73 0.87 -0.72
C GLN A 97 14.42 0.91 -1.51
N THR A 98 13.63 -0.15 -1.46
CA THR A 98 12.33 -0.19 -2.14
C THR A 98 11.36 0.82 -1.55
N LYS A 99 11.25 0.91 -0.22
CA LYS A 99 10.41 1.93 0.45
C LYS A 99 10.88 3.35 0.14
N TRP A 100 12.18 3.60 0.24
CA TRP A 100 12.74 4.93 -0.07
C TRP A 100 12.49 5.32 -1.53
N GLY A 101 12.69 4.38 -2.47
CA GLY A 101 12.41 4.63 -3.89
C GLY A 101 10.97 5.01 -4.14
N GLY A 102 10.01 4.23 -3.60
CA GLY A 102 8.59 4.51 -3.74
C GLY A 102 8.16 5.83 -3.12
N LEU A 103 8.61 6.13 -1.90
CA LEU A 103 8.32 7.40 -1.25
C LEU A 103 8.93 8.60 -1.98
N LYS A 104 10.11 8.42 -2.58
CA LYS A 104 10.74 9.44 -3.43
C LYS A 104 9.91 9.72 -4.69
N ASP A 105 9.37 8.68 -5.34
CA ASP A 105 8.54 8.83 -6.52
C ASP A 105 7.22 9.54 -6.18
N ILE A 106 6.59 9.20 -5.05
CA ILE A 106 5.40 9.89 -4.52
C ILE A 106 5.73 11.36 -4.19
N SER A 107 6.84 11.61 -3.48
CA SER A 107 7.28 12.97 -3.15
C SER A 107 7.53 13.83 -4.40
N ALA A 108 8.04 13.23 -5.48
CA ALA A 108 8.26 13.93 -6.74
C ALA A 108 6.95 14.32 -7.45
N VAL A 109 5.87 13.56 -7.23
CA VAL A 109 4.53 13.89 -7.74
C VAL A 109 3.92 15.02 -6.94
N LEU A 110 3.90 14.87 -5.61
CA LEU A 110 3.24 15.83 -4.74
C LEU A 110 3.95 17.20 -4.71
N ASP A 111 5.26 17.24 -4.92
CA ASP A 111 6.18 18.40 -5.03
C ASP A 111 5.68 19.72 -4.38
N GLU A 112 5.00 19.57 -3.24
CA GLU A 112 4.45 20.69 -2.45
C GLU A 112 5.53 21.39 -1.63
N VAL A 113 6.73 20.79 -1.55
CA VAL A 113 7.87 21.42 -0.92
C VAL A 113 8.54 22.34 -1.94
N ALA A 114 8.40 23.61 -1.65
CA ALA A 114 8.88 24.70 -2.44
C ALA A 114 10.31 24.56 -2.96
N LYS A 115 10.48 24.73 -4.25
CA LYS A 115 11.78 24.90 -4.92
C LYS A 115 12.28 26.35 -4.85
N GLY A 116 12.03 27.05 -3.74
CA GLY A 116 12.54 28.40 -3.51
C GLY A 116 13.94 28.41 -2.93
N ASP A 117 14.67 29.49 -3.16
CA ASP A 117 15.91 29.80 -2.43
C ASP A 117 15.63 29.82 -0.92
N SER A 118 16.66 29.53 -0.12
CA SER A 118 16.56 29.38 1.34
C SER A 118 15.96 30.57 2.11
N GLU A 119 15.72 31.70 1.48
CA GLU A 119 15.13 32.91 2.07
C GLU A 119 13.64 33.09 1.77
N ASP A 120 13.10 32.43 0.72
CA ASP A 120 11.66 32.41 0.41
C ASP A 120 11.30 31.03 -0.14
N PRO A 121 10.90 30.10 0.74
CA PRO A 121 10.38 28.82 0.28
C PRO A 121 9.16 29.07 -0.58
N GLY A 122 9.26 28.87 -1.90
CA GLY A 122 8.15 29.01 -2.84
C GLY A 122 6.93 28.23 -2.34
N LYS A 123 5.75 28.55 -2.79
CA LYS A 123 4.52 27.84 -2.44
C LYS A 123 4.39 26.59 -3.29
N GLY A 124 3.82 25.52 -2.74
CA GLY A 124 3.40 24.36 -3.49
C GLY A 124 2.37 24.75 -4.58
N ILE A 125 2.20 23.90 -5.59
CA ILE A 125 1.31 24.19 -6.71
C ILE A 125 -0.15 24.27 -6.25
N VAL A 126 -0.59 23.29 -5.44
CA VAL A 126 -1.95 23.28 -4.87
C VAL A 126 -2.13 24.41 -3.87
N GLU A 127 -1.13 24.69 -3.02
CA GLU A 127 -1.17 25.82 -2.10
C GLU A 127 -1.30 27.16 -2.86
N ALA A 128 -0.57 27.32 -3.96
CA ALA A 128 -0.64 28.53 -4.79
C ALA A 128 -2.02 28.68 -5.44
N ALA A 129 -2.57 27.61 -6.02
CA ALA A 129 -3.90 27.60 -6.63
C ALA A 129 -5.01 27.86 -5.58
N PHE A 130 -4.89 27.28 -4.39
CA PHE A 130 -5.82 27.53 -3.29
C PHE A 130 -5.77 28.97 -2.79
N ASN A 131 -4.58 29.54 -2.64
CA ASN A 131 -4.41 30.93 -2.23
C ASN A 131 -4.96 31.89 -3.30
N ASP A 132 -4.77 31.60 -4.60
CA ASP A 132 -5.35 32.38 -5.68
C ASP A 132 -6.88 32.34 -5.62
N PHE A 133 -7.47 31.15 -5.47
CA PHE A 133 -8.91 30.99 -5.30
C PHE A 133 -9.46 31.82 -4.13
N ILE A 134 -8.82 31.78 -2.96
CA ILE A 134 -9.21 32.60 -1.79
C ILE A 134 -9.08 34.08 -2.09
N GLN A 135 -8.03 34.50 -2.78
CA GLN A 135 -7.83 35.92 -3.16
C GLN A 135 -8.91 36.40 -4.11
N GLN A 136 -9.28 35.60 -5.11
CA GLN A 136 -10.37 35.92 -6.03
C GLN A 136 -11.71 36.02 -5.31
N MET A 137 -11.99 35.11 -4.36
CA MET A 137 -13.18 35.17 -3.51
C MET A 137 -13.20 36.44 -2.65
N GLN A 138 -12.07 36.87 -2.08
CA GLN A 138 -11.97 38.11 -1.33
C GLN A 138 -12.20 39.34 -2.23
N SER A 139 -11.68 39.32 -3.45
CA SER A 139 -11.90 40.41 -4.43
C SER A 139 -13.38 40.53 -4.81
N LEU A 140 -14.10 39.41 -4.90
CA LEU A 140 -15.54 39.38 -5.13
C LEU A 140 -16.32 40.12 -4.03
N THR A 141 -15.90 39.97 -2.76
CA THR A 141 -16.58 40.62 -1.63
C THR A 141 -16.26 42.12 -1.47
N THR A 142 -15.05 42.55 -1.84
CA THR A 142 -14.58 43.93 -1.63
C THR A 142 -14.88 44.85 -2.79
N ASP A 143 -14.53 44.44 -4.01
CA ASP A 143 -14.57 45.31 -5.19
C ASP A 143 -15.53 44.84 -6.29
N GLY A 144 -15.96 43.60 -6.22
CA GLY A 144 -16.63 42.91 -7.31
C GLY A 144 -18.11 42.60 -7.08
N ALA A 145 -18.71 43.03 -5.97
CA ALA A 145 -20.10 42.73 -5.67
C ALA A 145 -21.02 43.14 -6.81
N GLY A 146 -21.67 42.19 -7.47
CA GLY A 146 -22.59 42.40 -8.57
C GLY A 146 -21.95 42.62 -9.96
N LYS A 147 -20.67 42.27 -10.15
CA LYS A 147 -20.00 42.33 -11.45
C LYS A 147 -19.66 40.92 -11.96
N ASP A 148 -20.15 40.58 -13.15
CA ASP A 148 -19.96 39.26 -13.79
C ASP A 148 -18.48 38.91 -14.04
N GLU A 149 -17.61 39.91 -14.16
CA GLU A 149 -16.18 39.74 -14.39
C GLU A 149 -15.49 39.05 -13.22
N TYR A 150 -15.83 39.41 -11.98
CA TYR A 150 -15.25 38.83 -10.78
C TYR A 150 -15.79 37.41 -10.52
N ASP A 151 -17.05 37.12 -10.86
CA ASP A 151 -17.60 35.75 -10.82
C ASP A 151 -16.82 34.84 -11.77
N THR A 152 -16.49 35.32 -12.96
CA THR A 152 -15.69 34.57 -13.94
C THR A 152 -14.29 34.27 -13.41
N LEU A 153 -13.65 35.23 -12.70
CA LEU A 153 -12.31 35.03 -12.12
C LEU A 153 -12.34 33.99 -11.01
N VAL A 154 -13.33 34.05 -10.13
CA VAL A 154 -13.49 33.02 -9.06
C VAL A 154 -13.71 31.62 -9.64
N ARG A 155 -14.56 31.49 -10.65
CA ARG A 155 -14.80 30.22 -11.36
C ARG A 155 -13.52 29.68 -11.99
N LYS A 156 -12.74 30.54 -12.65
CA LYS A 156 -11.47 30.12 -13.26
C LYS A 156 -10.43 29.71 -12.24
N ALA A 157 -10.34 30.37 -11.12
CA ALA A 157 -9.46 29.96 -10.02
C ALA A 157 -9.88 28.62 -9.42
N ALA A 158 -11.20 28.39 -9.25
CA ALA A 158 -11.74 27.11 -8.80
C ALA A 158 -11.46 25.99 -9.81
N GLU A 159 -11.70 26.22 -11.11
CA GLU A 159 -11.39 25.25 -12.18
C GLU A 159 -9.89 24.91 -12.21
N THR A 160 -9.02 25.89 -11.98
CA THR A 160 -7.57 25.67 -11.90
C THR A 160 -7.22 24.79 -10.71
N LEU A 161 -7.77 25.07 -9.52
CA LEU A 161 -7.54 24.25 -8.32
C LEU A 161 -7.99 22.79 -8.52
N VAL A 162 -9.18 22.57 -9.07
CA VAL A 162 -9.68 21.22 -9.39
C VAL A 162 -8.80 20.53 -10.42
N SER A 163 -8.35 21.26 -11.47
CA SER A 163 -7.44 20.70 -12.48
C SER A 163 -6.09 20.27 -11.91
N GLU A 164 -5.55 21.01 -10.95
CA GLU A 164 -4.29 20.62 -10.27
C GLU A 164 -4.48 19.37 -9.40
N LEU A 165 -5.59 19.29 -8.66
CA LEU A 165 -5.92 18.10 -7.86
C LEU A 165 -6.08 16.85 -8.75
N ARG A 166 -6.78 16.97 -9.88
CA ARG A 166 -6.91 15.89 -10.88
C ARG A 166 -5.55 15.48 -11.45
N THR A 167 -4.70 16.45 -11.77
CA THR A 167 -3.35 16.17 -12.26
C THR A 167 -2.52 15.38 -11.25
N TYR A 168 -2.67 15.66 -9.95
CA TYR A 168 -1.98 14.87 -8.91
C TYR A 168 -2.55 13.46 -8.78
N ALA A 169 -3.86 13.30 -8.84
CA ALA A 169 -4.49 11.98 -8.83
C ALA A 169 -4.02 11.11 -10.00
N GLU A 170 -4.00 11.67 -11.23
CA GLU A 170 -3.51 10.98 -12.42
C GLU A 170 -2.03 10.59 -12.31
N LYS A 171 -1.19 11.49 -11.79
CA LYS A 171 0.25 11.19 -11.58
C LYS A 171 0.48 10.13 -10.51
N LEU A 172 -0.29 10.14 -9.41
CA LEU A 172 -0.23 9.10 -8.39
C LEU A 172 -0.65 7.74 -8.97
N GLU A 173 -1.69 7.69 -9.79
CA GLU A 173 -2.11 6.48 -10.48
C GLU A 173 -1.01 5.98 -11.44
N GLN A 174 -0.36 6.88 -12.15
CA GLN A 174 0.81 6.53 -13.00
C GLN A 174 1.97 5.95 -12.17
N VAL A 175 2.27 6.52 -11.00
CA VAL A 175 3.28 5.98 -10.08
C VAL A 175 2.87 4.59 -9.60
N LYS A 176 1.61 4.39 -9.23
CA LYS A 176 1.06 3.09 -8.84
C LYS A 176 1.27 2.06 -9.95
N ALA A 177 0.83 2.35 -11.16
CA ALA A 177 1.00 1.46 -12.31
C ALA A 177 2.49 1.11 -12.58
N ASN A 178 3.41 2.06 -12.42
CA ASN A 178 4.84 1.80 -12.56
C ASN A 178 5.36 0.82 -11.48
N HIS A 179 4.89 0.95 -10.23
CA HIS A 179 5.26 0.06 -9.13
C HIS A 179 4.60 -1.32 -9.26
N GLU A 180 3.40 -1.43 -9.82
CA GLU A 180 2.75 -2.69 -10.18
C GLU A 180 3.61 -3.47 -11.19
N GLN A 181 4.03 -2.80 -12.25
CA GLN A 181 4.94 -3.40 -13.24
C GLN A 181 6.31 -3.77 -12.63
N ALA A 182 6.78 -2.99 -11.64
CA ALA A 182 7.99 -3.34 -10.91
C ALA A 182 7.79 -4.58 -10.03
N MET A 183 6.62 -4.76 -9.39
CA MET A 183 6.29 -5.95 -8.61
C MET A 183 6.34 -7.22 -9.46
N ILE A 184 5.75 -7.16 -10.66
CA ILE A 184 5.79 -8.27 -11.62
C ILE A 184 7.25 -8.63 -11.98
N ARG A 185 8.07 -7.63 -12.27
CA ARG A 185 9.50 -7.84 -12.60
C ARG A 185 10.30 -8.39 -11.43
N ASP A 186 10.01 -7.96 -10.21
CA ASP A 186 10.68 -8.44 -9.00
C ASP A 186 10.35 -9.91 -8.76
N VAL A 187 9.08 -10.32 -8.89
CA VAL A 187 8.65 -11.73 -8.79
C VAL A 187 9.30 -12.59 -9.87
N ASP A 188 9.34 -12.11 -11.12
CA ASP A 188 10.01 -12.81 -12.22
C ASP A 188 11.54 -12.95 -11.97
N THR A 189 12.16 -11.92 -11.41
CA THR A 189 13.58 -11.96 -11.03
C THR A 189 13.84 -12.99 -9.94
N VAL A 190 13.00 -13.03 -8.90
CA VAL A 190 13.09 -14.06 -7.84
C VAL A 190 12.94 -15.46 -8.43
N ASN A 191 11.97 -15.68 -9.31
CA ASN A 191 11.76 -16.96 -9.98
C ASN A 191 12.98 -17.38 -10.82
N LYS A 192 13.58 -16.46 -11.55
CA LYS A 192 14.83 -16.70 -12.30
C LYS A 192 16.00 -17.06 -11.38
N LEU A 193 16.13 -16.38 -10.24
CA LEU A 193 17.16 -16.69 -9.24
C LEU A 193 16.95 -18.08 -8.64
N LEU A 194 15.72 -18.43 -8.25
CA LEU A 194 15.40 -19.75 -7.74
C LEU A 194 15.73 -20.87 -8.75
N THR A 195 15.41 -20.66 -10.02
CA THR A 195 15.74 -21.60 -11.11
C THR A 195 17.26 -21.73 -11.29
N LYS A 196 18.00 -20.61 -11.35
CA LYS A 196 19.47 -20.64 -11.46
C LYS A 196 20.14 -21.36 -10.29
N ILE A 197 19.67 -21.11 -9.06
CA ILE A 197 20.18 -21.82 -7.87
C ILE A 197 19.87 -23.31 -7.96
N GLN A 198 18.66 -23.69 -8.42
CA GLN A 198 18.26 -25.07 -8.65
C GLN A 198 19.18 -25.77 -9.66
N ASP A 199 19.44 -25.16 -10.80
CA ASP A 199 20.32 -25.71 -11.83
C ASP A 199 21.74 -25.93 -11.31
N LEU A 200 22.29 -24.94 -10.60
CA LEU A 200 23.61 -25.06 -9.97
C LEU A 200 23.65 -26.14 -8.91
N ASN A 201 22.58 -26.33 -8.12
CA ASN A 201 22.51 -27.43 -7.16
C ASN A 201 22.57 -28.80 -7.85
N VAL A 202 21.92 -28.95 -9.01
CA VAL A 202 21.99 -30.19 -9.81
C VAL A 202 23.40 -30.43 -10.34
N GLU A 203 24.09 -29.40 -10.81
CA GLU A 203 25.46 -29.50 -11.33
C GLU A 203 26.47 -29.77 -10.21
N ILE A 204 26.38 -29.07 -9.08
CA ILE A 204 27.21 -29.30 -7.90
C ILE A 204 27.04 -30.75 -7.42
N ARG A 205 25.78 -31.22 -7.27
CA ARG A 205 25.49 -32.58 -6.88
C ARG A 205 26.15 -33.62 -7.83
N LYS A 206 26.09 -33.40 -9.14
CA LYS A 206 26.77 -34.27 -10.13
C LYS A 206 28.27 -34.25 -9.91
N SER A 207 28.88 -33.08 -9.70
CA SER A 207 30.31 -32.97 -9.43
C SER A 207 30.69 -33.71 -8.13
N ASP A 208 29.96 -33.49 -7.06
CA ASP A 208 30.22 -34.12 -5.75
C ASP A 208 30.14 -35.66 -5.82
N ILE A 209 29.16 -36.23 -6.55
CA ILE A 209 29.05 -37.66 -6.80
C ILE A 209 30.28 -38.21 -7.52
N HIS A 210 30.92 -37.42 -8.39
CA HIS A 210 32.14 -37.81 -9.11
C HIS A 210 33.43 -37.47 -8.34
N GLY A 211 33.32 -36.99 -7.09
CA GLY A 211 34.47 -36.62 -6.25
C GLY A 211 35.10 -35.26 -6.57
N GLY A 212 34.39 -34.41 -7.30
CA GLY A 212 34.77 -33.02 -7.51
C GLY A 212 34.24 -32.12 -6.41
N ASN A 213 34.89 -30.98 -6.16
CA ASN A 213 34.44 -30.01 -5.12
C ASN A 213 33.59 -28.85 -5.67
N ALA A 214 33.51 -28.71 -7.00
CA ALA A 214 32.68 -27.68 -7.72
C ALA A 214 32.73 -26.27 -7.10
N LEU A 215 33.91 -25.80 -6.66
CA LEU A 215 34.07 -24.59 -5.86
C LEU A 215 33.55 -23.35 -6.58
N GLU A 216 33.82 -23.20 -7.88
CA GLU A 216 33.36 -22.08 -8.71
C GLU A 216 31.84 -22.08 -8.88
N LEU A 217 31.21 -23.24 -9.00
CA LEU A 217 29.73 -23.36 -9.05
C LEU A 217 29.09 -22.98 -7.69
N ARG A 218 29.78 -23.33 -6.59
CA ARG A 218 29.35 -22.93 -5.25
C ARG A 218 29.44 -21.41 -5.07
N ASP A 219 30.48 -20.77 -5.59
CA ASP A 219 30.62 -19.33 -5.58
C ASP A 219 29.49 -18.64 -6.37
N GLN A 220 29.21 -19.12 -7.58
CA GLN A 220 28.10 -18.60 -8.40
C GLN A 220 26.75 -18.78 -7.70
N ARG A 221 26.52 -19.97 -7.10
CA ARG A 221 25.31 -20.26 -6.33
C ARG A 221 25.15 -19.28 -5.16
N ASN A 222 26.20 -19.04 -4.40
CA ASN A 222 26.19 -18.12 -3.28
C ASN A 222 25.89 -16.68 -3.73
N MET A 223 26.42 -16.25 -4.86
CA MET A 223 26.12 -14.94 -5.45
C MET A 223 24.62 -14.79 -5.72
N PHE A 224 23.97 -15.80 -6.33
CA PHE A 224 22.53 -15.75 -6.58
C PHE A 224 21.71 -15.85 -5.28
N ILE A 225 22.19 -16.56 -4.25
CA ILE A 225 21.54 -16.59 -2.93
C ILE A 225 21.64 -15.20 -2.27
N ASP A 226 22.79 -14.53 -2.38
CA ASP A 226 23.00 -13.19 -1.82
C ASP A 226 22.11 -12.16 -2.55
N GLU A 227 21.94 -12.26 -3.87
CA GLU A 227 21.00 -11.46 -4.66
C GLU A 227 19.54 -11.75 -4.28
N LEU A 228 19.16 -13.02 -4.12
CA LEU A 228 17.82 -13.42 -3.69
C LEU A 228 17.46 -12.82 -2.32
N SER A 229 18.45 -12.70 -1.43
CA SER A 229 18.23 -12.17 -0.08
C SER A 229 17.79 -10.70 -0.05
N GLN A 230 17.99 -9.92 -1.10
CA GLN A 230 17.48 -8.54 -1.22
C GLN A 230 15.95 -8.50 -1.38
N TYR A 231 15.41 -9.49 -2.11
CA TYR A 231 13.98 -9.56 -2.41
C TYR A 231 13.19 -10.26 -1.31
N VAL A 232 13.75 -11.36 -0.78
CA VAL A 232 13.08 -12.20 0.22
C VAL A 232 14.07 -12.55 1.34
N ARG A 233 13.64 -12.38 2.58
CA ARG A 233 14.45 -12.82 3.73
C ARG A 233 14.49 -14.35 3.79
N ILE A 234 15.69 -14.88 3.82
CA ILE A 234 15.93 -16.31 3.70
C ILE A 234 16.81 -16.86 4.81
N ASN A 235 16.56 -18.11 5.17
CA ASN A 235 17.43 -18.91 6.00
C ASN A 235 18.04 -20.03 5.15
N VAL A 236 19.36 -20.10 5.10
CA VAL A 236 20.11 -21.04 4.27
C VAL A 236 20.80 -22.05 5.16
N SER A 237 20.59 -23.31 4.87
CA SER A 237 21.23 -24.43 5.57
C SER A 237 21.76 -25.48 4.60
N TYR A 238 22.83 -26.13 5.01
CA TYR A 238 23.44 -27.23 4.28
C TYR A 238 23.32 -28.50 5.09
N VAL A 239 22.88 -29.59 4.46
CA VAL A 239 22.66 -30.88 5.11
C VAL A 239 23.32 -31.96 4.27
N ASP A 240 24.02 -32.90 4.91
CA ASP A 240 24.57 -34.04 4.22
C ASP A 240 23.46 -35.05 3.87
N GLU A 241 23.31 -35.32 2.58
CA GLU A 241 22.38 -36.36 2.07
C GLU A 241 23.14 -37.62 1.75
N ASP A 242 22.77 -38.72 2.40
CA ASP A 242 23.33 -40.07 2.10
C ASP A 242 22.80 -40.52 0.74
N ILE A 243 23.73 -40.84 -0.18
CA ILE A 243 23.43 -41.33 -1.53
C ILE A 243 23.65 -42.86 -1.65
N GLY A 244 23.98 -43.52 -0.55
CA GLY A 244 24.27 -44.95 -0.50
C GLY A 244 25.77 -45.23 -0.43
N ASP A 245 26.13 -46.48 -0.09
CA ASP A 245 27.52 -46.96 0.07
C ASP A 245 28.41 -46.15 1.03
N GLY A 246 27.78 -45.37 1.95
CA GLY A 246 28.49 -44.52 2.90
C GLY A 246 29.02 -43.22 2.30
N HIS A 247 28.57 -42.87 1.10
CA HIS A 247 28.86 -41.59 0.47
C HIS A 247 27.77 -40.57 0.77
N THR A 248 28.18 -39.36 1.19
CA THR A 248 27.30 -38.24 1.43
C THR A 248 27.60 -37.10 0.42
N VAL A 249 26.56 -36.35 0.03
CA VAL A 249 26.67 -35.16 -0.77
C VAL A 249 25.98 -33.99 -0.06
N GLU A 250 26.53 -32.81 -0.24
CA GLU A 250 25.93 -31.59 0.31
C GLU A 250 24.60 -31.27 -0.37
N LYS A 251 23.58 -31.04 0.43
CA LYS A 251 22.25 -30.64 0.00
C LYS A 251 21.92 -29.24 0.55
N LEU A 252 21.70 -28.31 -0.34
CA LEU A 252 21.25 -26.96 0.01
C LEU A 252 19.75 -26.96 0.33
N ILE A 253 19.37 -26.31 1.43
CA ILE A 253 17.99 -26.02 1.80
C ILE A 253 17.87 -24.53 2.05
N ILE A 254 16.98 -23.87 1.31
CA ILE A 254 16.62 -22.47 1.51
C ILE A 254 15.17 -22.40 1.95
N LYS A 255 14.93 -21.77 3.08
CA LYS A 255 13.59 -21.50 3.61
C LYS A 255 13.37 -20.00 3.73
N MET A 256 12.13 -19.58 3.64
CA MET A 256 11.76 -18.23 4.04
C MET A 256 12.03 -18.05 5.54
N ASP A 257 12.42 -16.86 5.93
CA ASP A 257 12.42 -16.39 7.32
C ASP A 257 11.40 -15.27 7.43
N GLY A 258 10.12 -15.65 7.49
CA GLY A 258 8.98 -14.73 7.46
C GLY A 258 9.02 -13.68 8.57
N GLY A 259 8.44 -12.52 8.30
CA GLY A 259 8.38 -11.41 9.25
C GLY A 259 7.53 -11.70 10.47
N ASP A 260 6.48 -12.51 10.33
CA ASP A 260 5.56 -12.87 11.41
C ASP A 260 6.00 -14.20 12.08
N PRO A 261 6.40 -14.15 13.37
CA PRO A 261 6.76 -15.36 14.12
C PRO A 261 5.62 -16.34 14.30
N THR A 262 4.37 -15.88 14.18
CA THR A 262 3.16 -16.70 14.42
C THR A 262 2.61 -17.32 13.14
N SER A 263 3.08 -16.87 11.98
CA SER A 263 2.63 -17.39 10.69
C SER A 263 2.96 -18.87 10.51
N PRO A 264 2.02 -19.69 10.03
CA PRO A 264 2.27 -21.06 9.68
C PRO A 264 3.27 -21.21 8.53
N ASN A 265 3.44 -20.18 7.71
CA ASN A 265 4.29 -20.16 6.52
C ASN A 265 5.71 -19.64 6.79
N LYS A 266 6.02 -19.25 8.03
CA LYS A 266 7.31 -18.65 8.43
C LYS A 266 8.54 -19.36 7.83
N ASN A 267 8.50 -20.68 7.75
CA ASN A 267 9.60 -21.51 7.28
C ASN A 267 9.26 -22.21 5.95
N ALA A 268 8.44 -21.60 5.10
CA ALA A 268 8.11 -22.17 3.80
C ALA A 268 9.40 -22.45 2.99
N THR A 269 9.45 -23.62 2.38
CA THR A 269 10.65 -24.07 1.66
C THR A 269 10.67 -23.47 0.26
N LEU A 270 11.72 -22.70 -0.05
CA LEU A 270 11.97 -22.15 -1.39
C LEU A 270 12.80 -23.13 -2.23
N ILE A 271 13.83 -23.72 -1.65
CA ILE A 271 14.70 -24.70 -2.32
C ILE A 271 14.99 -25.86 -1.38
N ASN A 272 14.94 -27.08 -1.91
CA ASN A 272 15.32 -28.29 -1.21
C ASN A 272 16.13 -29.20 -2.16
N GLY A 273 17.44 -28.98 -2.18
CA GLY A 273 18.34 -29.66 -3.10
C GLY A 273 18.00 -29.32 -4.56
N ARG A 274 17.48 -30.32 -5.30
CA ARG A 274 17.07 -30.16 -6.71
C ARG A 274 15.66 -29.64 -6.92
N PHE A 275 14.88 -29.45 -5.85
CA PHE A 275 13.51 -28.94 -5.91
C PHE A 275 13.51 -27.46 -5.60
N ALA A 276 12.84 -26.67 -6.42
CA ALA A 276 12.62 -25.27 -6.21
C ALA A 276 11.15 -24.91 -6.38
N THR A 277 10.68 -23.94 -5.61
CA THR A 277 9.35 -23.34 -5.76
C THR A 277 9.40 -22.20 -6.78
N GLN A 278 8.21 -21.76 -7.21
CA GLN A 278 8.01 -20.56 -8.01
C GLN A 278 6.98 -19.68 -7.28
N LEU A 279 7.17 -18.37 -7.34
CA LEU A 279 6.24 -17.39 -6.84
C LEU A 279 5.26 -17.03 -7.96
N GLU A 280 3.98 -17.05 -7.66
CA GLU A 280 2.94 -16.60 -8.58
C GLU A 280 2.09 -15.52 -7.92
N LEU A 281 1.91 -14.40 -8.63
CA LEU A 281 0.97 -13.36 -8.22
C LEU A 281 -0.45 -13.84 -8.48
N ALA A 282 -1.35 -13.63 -7.52
CA ALA A 282 -2.75 -13.91 -7.70
C ALA A 282 -3.32 -13.06 -8.85
N LYS A 283 -4.18 -13.66 -9.65
CA LYS A 283 -4.89 -13.01 -10.73
C LYS A 283 -6.35 -12.81 -10.35
N VAL A 284 -6.97 -11.79 -10.91
CA VAL A 284 -8.41 -11.54 -10.73
C VAL A 284 -9.19 -12.68 -11.37
N PRO A 285 -10.12 -13.35 -10.65
CA PRO A 285 -10.98 -14.36 -11.24
C PRO A 285 -11.95 -13.72 -12.24
N GLU A 286 -12.18 -14.36 -13.37
CA GLU A 286 -13.24 -13.96 -14.30
C GLU A 286 -14.60 -14.24 -13.65
N MET A 287 -15.44 -13.20 -13.50
CA MET A 287 -16.76 -13.33 -12.86
C MET A 287 -17.85 -13.69 -13.86
N GLU A 288 -18.89 -14.39 -13.40
CA GLU A 288 -20.13 -14.58 -14.17
C GLU A 288 -20.92 -13.26 -14.29
N ALA A 289 -22.00 -13.29 -15.05
CA ALA A 289 -22.84 -12.11 -15.28
C ALA A 289 -23.48 -11.53 -13.99
N ASP A 290 -23.46 -12.27 -12.88
CA ASP A 290 -23.92 -11.82 -11.56
C ASP A 290 -22.90 -10.94 -10.83
N GLY A 291 -21.66 -10.86 -11.32
CA GLY A 291 -20.57 -10.08 -10.73
C GLY A 291 -20.04 -10.60 -9.39
N VAL A 292 -20.50 -11.76 -8.93
CA VAL A 292 -20.16 -12.33 -7.61
C VAL A 292 -19.56 -13.73 -7.73
N THR A 293 -20.01 -14.53 -8.69
CA THR A 293 -19.60 -15.93 -8.85
C THR A 293 -18.43 -16.05 -9.82
N PRO A 294 -17.28 -16.64 -9.41
CA PRO A 294 -16.18 -16.89 -10.33
C PRO A 294 -16.56 -17.91 -11.42
N LYS A 295 -16.26 -17.61 -12.67
CA LYS A 295 -16.40 -18.55 -13.78
C LYS A 295 -15.50 -19.75 -13.59
N LYS A 296 -16.00 -20.93 -13.99
CA LYS A 296 -15.26 -22.19 -13.91
C LYS A 296 -15.19 -22.85 -15.29
N ASP A 297 -14.06 -23.53 -15.54
CA ASP A 297 -13.89 -24.37 -16.72
C ASP A 297 -14.71 -25.66 -16.63
N ALA A 298 -14.62 -26.51 -17.66
CA ALA A 298 -15.33 -27.78 -17.72
C ALA A 298 -14.87 -28.77 -16.64
N GLU A 299 -13.67 -28.60 -16.11
CA GLU A 299 -13.03 -29.38 -15.05
C GLU A 299 -13.35 -28.84 -13.65
N GLY A 300 -14.01 -27.69 -13.53
CA GLY A 300 -14.41 -27.05 -12.28
C GLY A 300 -13.39 -26.09 -11.67
N ASN A 301 -12.30 -25.78 -12.40
CA ASN A 301 -11.29 -24.81 -11.94
C ASN A 301 -11.75 -23.37 -12.25
N ILE A 302 -11.35 -22.42 -11.40
CA ILE A 302 -11.63 -20.99 -11.61
C ILE A 302 -10.83 -20.50 -12.82
N ILE A 303 -11.50 -19.77 -13.71
CA ILE A 303 -10.88 -19.07 -14.84
C ILE A 303 -10.42 -17.70 -14.31
N TYR A 304 -9.18 -17.32 -14.60
CA TYR A 304 -8.61 -16.05 -14.20
C TYR A 304 -8.41 -15.14 -15.41
N THR A 305 -8.55 -13.85 -15.20
CA THR A 305 -8.17 -12.81 -16.17
C THR A 305 -6.64 -12.69 -16.26
N ASP A 306 -6.14 -11.86 -17.17
CA ASP A 306 -4.72 -11.53 -17.20
C ASP A 306 -4.34 -10.42 -16.19
N GLU A 307 -5.32 -9.82 -15.53
CA GLU A 307 -5.13 -8.78 -14.53
C GLU A 307 -4.68 -9.39 -13.19
N ILE A 308 -3.78 -8.70 -12.52
CA ILE A 308 -3.27 -9.08 -11.20
C ILE A 308 -4.24 -8.59 -10.14
N ASP A 309 -4.43 -9.40 -9.11
CA ASP A 309 -5.24 -9.04 -7.95
C ASP A 309 -4.68 -7.77 -7.28
N PRO A 310 -5.50 -6.74 -7.01
CA PRO A 310 -5.08 -5.49 -6.37
C PRO A 310 -4.38 -5.64 -5.02
N HIS A 311 -4.62 -6.77 -4.33
CA HIS A 311 -3.95 -7.09 -3.06
C HIS A 311 -2.54 -7.66 -3.24
N PHE A 312 -2.12 -7.96 -4.49
CA PHE A 312 -0.82 -8.55 -4.80
C PHE A 312 -0.50 -9.79 -3.96
N ASP A 313 -1.51 -10.62 -3.76
CA ASP A 313 -1.34 -11.89 -3.07
C ASP A 313 -0.36 -12.78 -3.81
N ILE A 314 0.54 -13.42 -3.07
CA ILE A 314 1.58 -14.30 -3.62
C ILE A 314 1.31 -15.73 -3.17
N THR A 315 1.35 -16.65 -4.13
CA THR A 315 1.29 -18.08 -3.90
C THR A 315 2.64 -18.71 -4.21
N LEU A 316 3.18 -19.46 -3.28
CA LEU A 316 4.32 -20.34 -3.52
C LEU A 316 3.80 -21.63 -4.13
N LYS A 317 4.20 -21.92 -5.36
CA LYS A 317 3.88 -23.20 -6.02
C LYS A 317 4.61 -24.35 -5.33
N ALA A 318 4.03 -25.53 -5.40
CA ALA A 318 4.68 -26.73 -4.89
C ALA A 318 6.08 -26.90 -5.50
N PRO A 319 7.13 -27.15 -4.70
CA PRO A 319 8.49 -27.28 -5.22
C PRO A 319 8.62 -28.41 -6.24
N THR A 320 9.18 -28.11 -7.40
CA THR A 320 9.38 -29.07 -8.50
C THR A 320 10.86 -29.26 -8.83
N ASP A 321 11.20 -30.43 -9.36
CA ASP A 321 12.53 -30.66 -9.95
C ASP A 321 12.59 -30.11 -11.39
N PRO A 322 13.77 -30.03 -12.05
CA PRO A 322 13.89 -29.51 -13.41
C PRO A 322 13.11 -30.31 -14.48
N LYS A 323 12.55 -31.46 -14.13
CA LYS A 323 11.67 -32.28 -14.98
C LYS A 323 10.19 -32.08 -14.69
N GLY A 324 9.86 -31.15 -13.80
CA GLY A 324 8.48 -30.84 -13.39
C GLY A 324 7.86 -31.82 -12.37
N LYS A 325 8.66 -32.74 -11.78
CA LYS A 325 8.15 -33.63 -10.75
C LYS A 325 8.05 -32.89 -9.42
N VAL A 326 6.87 -32.96 -8.80
CA VAL A 326 6.59 -32.34 -7.50
C VAL A 326 7.37 -33.06 -6.38
N MET A 327 7.85 -32.30 -5.41
CA MET A 327 8.53 -32.80 -4.23
C MET A 327 7.58 -33.58 -3.34
N LEU A 328 8.03 -34.75 -2.85
CA LEU A 328 7.30 -35.53 -1.85
C LEU A 328 7.70 -35.09 -0.44
N ILE A 329 6.71 -34.88 0.41
CA ILE A 329 6.87 -34.59 1.84
C ILE A 329 6.28 -35.69 2.68
N ARG A 330 6.88 -35.95 3.87
CA ARG A 330 6.39 -36.94 4.81
C ARG A 330 5.24 -36.37 5.64
N ASP A 331 4.05 -36.88 5.41
CA ASP A 331 2.88 -36.56 6.21
C ASP A 331 2.75 -37.52 7.38
N LYS A 332 3.13 -37.04 8.58
CA LYS A 332 3.05 -37.83 9.83
C LYS A 332 1.61 -37.93 10.35
N THR A 333 0.67 -37.19 9.81
CA THR A 333 -0.75 -37.25 10.19
C THR A 333 -1.47 -38.39 9.50
N LYS A 334 -0.86 -38.97 8.45
CA LYS A 334 -1.42 -40.07 7.66
C LYS A 334 -0.50 -41.32 7.72
N PRO A 335 -0.58 -42.13 8.77
CA PRO A 335 0.21 -43.36 8.84
C PRO A 335 -0.30 -44.38 7.80
N ASN A 336 0.63 -45.14 7.20
CA ASN A 336 0.34 -46.20 6.26
C ASN A 336 0.74 -47.55 6.85
N GLY A 337 -0.22 -48.25 7.40
CA GLY A 337 0.02 -49.52 8.11
C GLY A 337 0.96 -49.32 9.31
N ASN A 338 2.09 -50.07 9.34
CA ASN A 338 3.10 -49.95 10.39
C ASN A 338 4.09 -48.80 10.20
N ILE A 339 3.99 -48.06 9.08
CA ILE A 339 4.82 -46.90 8.80
C ILE A 339 4.14 -45.65 9.38
N PRO A 340 4.80 -44.87 10.26
CA PRO A 340 4.18 -43.75 10.96
C PRO A 340 3.98 -42.50 10.08
N PHE A 341 4.11 -42.61 8.76
CA PHE A 341 3.93 -41.51 7.81
C PHE A 341 3.53 -42.04 6.42
N THR A 342 3.01 -41.13 5.59
CA THR A 342 2.81 -41.37 4.14
C THR A 342 3.53 -40.25 3.38
N ASP A 343 4.18 -40.60 2.29
CA ASP A 343 4.76 -39.60 1.39
C ASP A 343 3.62 -39.02 0.52
N VAL A 344 3.39 -37.70 0.62
CA VAL A 344 2.41 -36.95 -0.14
C VAL A 344 3.10 -35.89 -0.98
N GLU A 345 2.49 -35.49 -2.09
CA GLU A 345 3.00 -34.39 -2.88
C GLU A 345 2.86 -33.07 -2.11
N ALA A 346 3.87 -32.20 -2.23
CA ALA A 346 3.79 -30.85 -1.69
C ALA A 346 2.66 -30.10 -2.39
N THR A 347 2.00 -29.21 -1.69
CA THR A 347 0.91 -28.38 -2.20
C THR A 347 1.34 -26.92 -2.28
N ASP A 348 0.62 -26.15 -3.07
CA ASP A 348 0.78 -24.70 -3.15
C ASP A 348 0.49 -24.07 -1.78
N ILE A 349 1.21 -23.00 -1.45
CA ILE A 349 1.08 -22.26 -0.19
C ILE A 349 0.73 -20.83 -0.51
N LYS A 350 -0.46 -20.37 -0.13
CA LYS A 350 -0.81 -18.95 -0.18
C LYS A 350 -0.12 -18.22 0.97
N LEU A 351 0.68 -17.21 0.65
CA LEU A 351 1.36 -16.37 1.64
C LEU A 351 0.38 -15.36 2.25
N LEU A 352 0.51 -15.14 3.55
CA LEU A 352 -0.20 -14.10 4.28
C LEU A 352 0.54 -12.75 4.15
N ASP A 353 -0.12 -11.66 4.53
CA ASP A 353 0.37 -10.31 4.33
C ASP A 353 1.78 -10.03 4.88
N ASN A 354 2.13 -10.62 5.99
CA ASN A 354 3.43 -10.41 6.65
C ASN A 354 4.37 -11.63 6.56
N ASP A 355 4.09 -12.60 5.68
CA ASP A 355 4.94 -13.76 5.50
C ASP A 355 6.24 -13.45 4.76
N LEU A 356 6.19 -12.46 3.86
CA LEU A 356 7.36 -11.96 3.17
C LEU A 356 8.13 -10.94 4.03
N TYR A 357 9.40 -10.80 3.72
CA TYR A 357 10.27 -9.76 4.25
C TYR A 357 11.29 -9.39 3.17
N GLY A 358 11.79 -8.15 3.16
CA GLY A 358 12.72 -7.68 2.11
C GLY A 358 12.06 -6.80 1.06
N GLY A 359 12.65 -6.74 -0.12
CA GLY A 359 12.21 -5.84 -1.19
C GLY A 359 10.79 -6.12 -1.70
N LEU A 360 10.40 -7.40 -1.82
CA LEU A 360 9.05 -7.76 -2.26
C LEU A 360 7.97 -7.32 -1.26
N GLN A 361 8.21 -7.52 0.04
CA GLN A 361 7.27 -7.06 1.07
C GLN A 361 7.13 -5.53 1.04
N ALA A 362 8.25 -4.83 0.92
CA ALA A 362 8.23 -3.37 0.86
C ALA A 362 7.46 -2.84 -0.35
N ARG A 363 7.57 -3.50 -1.50
CA ARG A 363 6.82 -3.13 -2.70
C ARG A 363 5.33 -3.45 -2.57
N ARG A 364 4.99 -4.60 -1.98
CA ARG A 364 3.61 -4.95 -1.68
C ARG A 364 2.99 -3.91 -0.73
N GLU A 365 3.65 -3.60 0.38
CA GLU A 365 3.19 -2.57 1.32
C GLU A 365 3.02 -1.19 0.63
N LEU A 366 3.91 -0.83 -0.27
CA LEU A 366 3.80 0.41 -1.04
C LEU A 366 2.55 0.44 -1.93
N LEU A 367 2.13 -0.71 -2.47
CA LEU A 367 0.99 -0.84 -3.37
C LEU A 367 -0.35 -1.04 -2.67
N THR A 368 -0.36 -1.59 -1.45
CA THR A 368 -1.59 -2.05 -0.79
C THR A 368 -1.92 -1.33 0.52
N GLU A 369 -0.93 -0.74 1.21
CA GLU A 369 -1.16 -0.18 2.54
C GLU A 369 -1.80 1.22 2.48
N GLU A 370 -2.94 1.34 3.13
CA GLU A 370 -3.75 2.57 3.19
C GLU A 370 -3.39 3.46 4.39
N GLY A 371 -2.57 2.98 5.31
CA GLY A 371 -2.14 3.74 6.48
C GLY A 371 -3.28 4.06 7.44
N GLU A 372 -3.39 5.33 7.80
CA GLU A 372 -4.43 5.83 8.73
C GLU A 372 -5.79 6.00 8.06
N TYR A 373 -5.85 5.97 6.72
CA TYR A 373 -7.07 6.16 5.96
C TYR A 373 -7.44 4.85 5.28
N THR A 374 -8.51 4.23 5.73
CA THR A 374 -9.08 3.06 5.06
C THR A 374 -10.00 3.47 3.91
N SER A 375 -10.57 4.68 4.01
CA SER A 375 -11.32 5.32 2.91
C SER A 375 -11.39 6.83 3.13
N ALA A 376 -11.72 7.59 2.08
CA ALA A 376 -11.93 9.03 2.17
C ALA A 376 -13.06 9.41 3.16
N ASP A 377 -14.01 8.52 3.38
CA ASP A 377 -15.14 8.73 4.29
C ASP A 377 -14.81 8.49 5.77
N GLU A 378 -13.70 7.80 6.07
CA GLU A 378 -13.32 7.34 7.42
C GLU A 378 -12.19 8.16 8.06
N ILE A 379 -11.99 9.40 7.63
CA ILE A 379 -10.95 10.30 8.18
C ILE A 379 -11.05 10.44 9.71
N GLU A 380 -12.23 10.31 10.29
CA GLU A 380 -12.45 10.44 11.73
C GLU A 380 -12.01 9.21 12.54
N ASN A 381 -11.81 8.05 11.89
CA ASN A 381 -11.45 6.77 12.50
C ASN A 381 -10.00 6.35 12.25
N VAL A 382 -9.07 7.28 12.36
CA VAL A 382 -7.63 7.03 12.16
C VAL A 382 -7.11 6.04 13.22
N ASP A 383 -6.55 4.89 12.76
CA ASP A 383 -5.82 3.98 13.64
C ASP A 383 -4.49 4.62 14.08
N PRO A 384 -4.28 4.88 15.39
CA PRO A 384 -3.03 5.47 15.88
C PRO A 384 -1.77 4.65 15.56
N ASN A 385 -1.92 3.35 15.28
CA ASN A 385 -0.83 2.44 14.98
C ASN A 385 -0.53 2.31 13.47
N ALA A 386 -1.38 2.85 12.60
CA ALA A 386 -1.26 2.74 11.15
C ALA A 386 -0.19 3.70 10.55
N ALA A 387 0.32 4.67 11.31
CA ALA A 387 1.25 5.72 10.83
C ALA A 387 2.55 5.21 10.21
N THR A 388 2.91 3.94 10.41
CA THR A 388 4.12 3.32 9.85
C THR A 388 3.89 2.60 8.51
N LYS A 389 2.64 2.47 8.08
CA LYS A 389 2.23 1.69 6.91
C LYS A 389 1.50 2.57 5.89
N ARG A 390 2.21 3.53 5.31
CA ARG A 390 1.70 4.47 4.31
C ARG A 390 2.21 4.10 2.93
N GLY A 391 1.34 3.48 2.13
CA GLY A 391 1.58 3.16 0.72
C GLY A 391 1.03 4.23 -0.22
N ILE A 392 1.02 3.94 -1.52
CA ILE A 392 0.41 4.82 -2.54
C ILE A 392 -1.09 5.02 -2.27
N PRO A 393 -1.88 3.98 -1.89
CA PRO A 393 -3.29 4.15 -1.56
C PRO A 393 -3.53 5.16 -0.44
N TYR A 394 -2.65 5.23 0.57
CA TYR A 394 -2.73 6.26 1.60
C TYR A 394 -2.74 7.68 1.01
N TYR A 395 -1.82 7.96 0.07
CA TYR A 395 -1.72 9.29 -0.53
C TYR A 395 -2.89 9.58 -1.49
N GLN A 396 -3.42 8.57 -2.16
CA GLN A 396 -4.63 8.68 -2.99
C GLN A 396 -5.84 9.03 -2.10
N ASN A 397 -6.07 8.25 -1.04
CA ASN A 397 -7.16 8.48 -0.09
C ASN A 397 -7.03 9.83 0.63
N MET A 398 -5.80 10.26 0.96
CA MET A 398 -5.55 11.58 1.55
C MET A 398 -5.94 12.71 0.60
N LEU A 399 -5.59 12.59 -0.68
CA LEU A 399 -5.94 13.58 -1.70
C LEU A 399 -7.46 13.63 -1.91
N ASP A 400 -8.11 12.48 -1.98
CA ASP A 400 -9.56 12.34 -2.08
C ASP A 400 -10.29 12.96 -0.88
N ALA A 401 -9.84 12.62 0.32
CA ALA A 401 -10.37 13.20 1.55
C ALA A 401 -10.20 14.73 1.60
N PHE A 402 -9.07 15.24 1.13
CA PHE A 402 -8.83 16.68 1.05
C PHE A 402 -9.79 17.35 0.07
N ALA A 403 -9.93 16.82 -1.15
CA ALA A 403 -10.81 17.35 -2.19
C ALA A 403 -12.28 17.34 -1.73
N LYS A 404 -12.74 16.22 -1.17
CA LYS A 404 -14.08 16.08 -0.61
C LYS A 404 -14.34 17.08 0.52
N LYS A 405 -13.43 17.18 1.48
CA LYS A 405 -13.58 18.11 2.61
C LYS A 405 -13.61 19.57 2.15
N LEU A 406 -12.78 19.91 1.16
CA LEU A 406 -12.78 21.23 0.54
C LEU A 406 -14.13 21.54 -0.11
N ALA A 407 -14.63 20.61 -0.96
CA ALA A 407 -15.91 20.75 -1.64
C ALA A 407 -17.07 20.88 -0.65
N ASP A 408 -17.14 19.98 0.33
CA ASP A 408 -18.20 19.98 1.36
C ASP A 408 -18.20 21.28 2.17
N THR A 409 -17.03 21.72 2.62
CA THR A 409 -16.91 22.97 3.42
C THR A 409 -17.35 24.20 2.62
N LEU A 410 -16.95 24.29 1.37
CA LEU A 410 -17.30 25.44 0.52
C LEU A 410 -18.77 25.38 0.07
N ASN A 411 -19.29 24.19 -0.22
CA ASN A 411 -20.70 23.99 -0.54
C ASN A 411 -21.59 24.33 0.67
N GLU A 412 -21.23 23.82 1.88
CA GLU A 412 -21.95 24.13 3.10
C GLU A 412 -21.95 25.65 3.36
N ALA A 413 -20.80 26.30 3.27
CA ALA A 413 -20.69 27.75 3.46
C ALA A 413 -21.54 28.54 2.46
N ASN A 414 -21.59 28.12 1.18
CA ASN A 414 -22.37 28.79 0.14
C ASN A 414 -23.88 28.51 0.26
N GLN A 415 -24.26 27.35 0.81
CA GLN A 415 -25.65 26.96 0.98
C GLN A 415 -26.24 27.38 2.32
N VAL A 416 -25.45 27.91 3.25
CA VAL A 416 -25.96 28.43 4.53
C VAL A 416 -27.03 29.47 4.22
N PRO A 417 -28.28 29.30 4.67
CA PRO A 417 -29.32 30.30 4.52
C PRO A 417 -28.84 31.58 5.17
N ASN A 418 -28.81 32.66 4.41
CA ASN A 418 -28.56 33.96 4.98
C ASN A 418 -29.66 34.22 6.01
N HIS A 419 -29.34 34.39 7.29
CA HIS A 419 -30.30 34.59 8.37
C HIS A 419 -31.12 35.87 8.23
N SER A 420 -30.73 36.78 7.32
CA SER A 420 -31.54 37.91 6.90
C SER A 420 -32.54 37.56 5.80
N ALA A 421 -32.53 36.33 5.31
CA ALA A 421 -33.41 35.83 4.26
C ALA A 421 -34.67 35.14 4.78
N ASP A 422 -35.21 35.61 5.87
CA ASP A 422 -36.66 35.50 6.05
C ASP A 422 -37.29 36.13 4.81
N MET A 423 -38.28 35.44 4.22
CA MET A 423 -38.96 35.93 3.05
C MET A 423 -39.30 37.40 3.24
N LEU A 424 -38.47 38.27 2.67
CA LEU A 424 -38.74 39.69 2.70
C LEU A 424 -39.81 39.95 1.66
N TYR A 425 -41.00 40.14 2.17
CA TYR A 425 -42.09 40.65 1.34
C TYR A 425 -41.70 42.05 0.83
N GLN A 426 -41.93 42.27 -0.44
CA GLN A 426 -41.68 43.58 -1.01
C GLN A 426 -42.59 44.60 -0.30
N LYS A 427 -41.99 45.75 0.06
CA LYS A 427 -42.70 46.86 0.65
C LYS A 427 -42.68 48.03 -0.32
N ASN A 428 -43.76 48.83 -0.29
CA ASN A 428 -43.78 50.12 -0.97
C ASN A 428 -42.97 51.18 -0.20
N ASP A 429 -42.91 52.39 -0.72
CA ASP A 429 -42.18 53.50 -0.09
C ASP A 429 -42.71 53.87 1.30
N ASP A 430 -43.98 53.56 1.59
CA ASP A 430 -44.63 53.76 2.88
C ASP A 430 -44.37 52.59 3.85
N GLY A 431 -43.59 51.57 3.46
CA GLY A 431 -43.26 50.42 4.30
C GLY A 431 -44.34 49.36 4.40
N GLN A 432 -45.36 49.40 3.57
CA GLN A 432 -46.49 48.46 3.55
C GLN A 432 -46.19 47.30 2.59
N PHE A 433 -46.60 46.09 2.92
CA PHE A 433 -46.48 44.91 2.06
C PHE A 433 -47.38 45.08 0.81
N VAL A 434 -46.86 44.72 -0.36
CA VAL A 434 -47.57 44.86 -1.62
C VAL A 434 -47.62 43.55 -2.43
N ASP A 435 -48.65 43.44 -3.28
CA ASP A 435 -48.77 42.37 -4.28
C ASP A 435 -48.02 42.72 -5.59
N LEU A 436 -48.13 41.82 -6.58
CA LEU A 436 -47.50 41.97 -7.91
C LEU A 436 -47.99 43.24 -8.67
N ASN A 437 -49.15 43.77 -8.30
CA ASN A 437 -49.73 44.96 -8.92
C ASN A 437 -49.34 46.24 -8.15
N GLY A 438 -48.71 46.09 -7.00
CA GLY A 438 -48.37 47.19 -6.10
C GLY A 438 -49.50 47.54 -5.10
N ASP A 439 -50.58 46.73 -5.06
CA ASP A 439 -51.67 46.90 -4.11
C ASP A 439 -51.24 46.46 -2.69
N VAL A 440 -51.65 47.25 -1.69
CA VAL A 440 -51.31 46.91 -0.30
C VAL A 440 -52.01 45.62 0.14
N ILE A 441 -51.21 44.77 0.77
CA ILE A 441 -51.69 43.54 1.37
C ILE A 441 -51.50 43.56 2.88
N VAL A 442 -52.40 42.84 3.61
CA VAL A 442 -52.35 42.67 5.06
C VAL A 442 -52.09 41.23 5.37
N ILE A 443 -51.21 41.00 6.32
CA ILE A 443 -50.85 39.67 6.79
C ILE A 443 -51.78 39.28 7.92
N ASP A 444 -52.47 38.15 7.76
CA ASP A 444 -53.34 37.58 8.81
C ASP A 444 -53.10 36.10 8.98
N GLY A 445 -52.63 35.72 10.18
CA GLY A 445 -52.44 34.35 10.61
C GLY A 445 -51.33 33.57 9.90
N TYR A 446 -51.23 32.33 10.24
CA TYR A 446 -50.26 31.34 9.67
C TYR A 446 -51.02 30.14 9.09
N LYS A 447 -50.45 29.58 8.02
CA LYS A 447 -51.06 28.42 7.40
C LYS A 447 -50.88 27.17 8.29
N LYS A 448 -51.94 26.39 8.43
CA LYS A 448 -51.92 25.06 9.05
C LYS A 448 -52.17 24.01 7.99
N ASN A 449 -51.52 22.84 8.17
CA ASN A 449 -51.81 21.67 7.34
C ASN A 449 -53.12 21.00 7.76
N ALA A 450 -53.50 19.89 7.09
CA ALA A 450 -54.74 19.15 7.40
C ALA A 450 -54.77 18.58 8.84
N ASP A 451 -53.59 18.36 9.44
CA ASP A 451 -53.44 17.83 10.80
C ASP A 451 -53.43 18.93 11.87
N GLY A 452 -53.52 20.19 11.46
CA GLY A 452 -53.57 21.34 12.35
C GLY A 452 -52.20 21.88 12.78
N ASN A 453 -51.11 21.37 12.24
CA ASN A 453 -49.75 21.83 12.53
C ASN A 453 -49.39 23.04 11.66
N TYR A 454 -48.66 23.99 12.23
CA TYR A 454 -48.13 25.11 11.46
C TYR A 454 -47.08 24.62 10.46
N VAL A 455 -47.08 25.26 9.30
CA VAL A 455 -46.15 24.92 8.22
C VAL A 455 -45.42 26.17 7.74
N ASP A 456 -44.20 25.95 7.23
CA ASP A 456 -43.44 26.97 6.54
C ASP A 456 -43.99 27.22 5.12
N VAL A 457 -43.37 28.12 4.39
CA VAL A 457 -43.77 28.49 3.02
C VAL A 457 -43.58 27.36 2.01
N GLN A 458 -42.73 26.38 2.30
CA GLN A 458 -42.51 25.14 1.53
C GLN A 458 -43.53 24.05 1.89
N GLY A 459 -44.21 24.19 3.02
CA GLY A 459 -45.16 23.22 3.51
C GLY A 459 -44.60 22.27 4.57
N ASN A 460 -43.37 22.48 5.04
CA ASN A 460 -42.75 21.66 6.09
C ASN A 460 -43.31 22.06 7.46
N GLU A 461 -43.52 21.09 8.34
CA GLU A 461 -44.09 21.33 9.67
C GLU A 461 -43.10 22.04 10.61
N ILE A 462 -43.59 23.04 11.32
CA ILE A 462 -42.88 23.73 12.39
C ILE A 462 -43.22 23.05 13.71
N LEU A 463 -42.29 22.29 14.27
CA LEU A 463 -42.50 21.47 15.44
C LEU A 463 -41.50 21.79 16.56
N PHE A 464 -41.93 21.65 17.80
CA PHE A 464 -41.00 21.75 18.93
C PHE A 464 -40.28 20.42 19.13
N ASP A 465 -38.97 20.41 18.98
CA ASP A 465 -38.12 19.25 19.30
C ASP A 465 -37.71 19.33 20.77
N ALA A 466 -38.21 18.39 21.57
CA ALA A 466 -37.89 18.32 22.98
C ALA A 466 -36.43 17.95 23.27
N ALA A 467 -35.77 17.23 22.38
CA ALA A 467 -34.37 16.87 22.52
C ALA A 467 -33.44 18.07 22.24
N ALA A 468 -33.78 18.89 21.25
CA ALA A 468 -33.09 20.12 20.95
C ALA A 468 -33.51 21.29 21.87
N GLY A 469 -34.65 21.18 22.54
CA GLY A 469 -35.23 22.24 23.34
C GLY A 469 -35.66 23.46 22.55
N ALA A 470 -35.92 23.31 21.24
CA ALA A 470 -36.17 24.39 20.31
C ALA A 470 -37.15 23.98 19.21
N TYR A 471 -37.68 24.96 18.48
CA TYR A 471 -38.49 24.72 17.29
C TYR A 471 -37.63 24.31 16.11
N THR A 472 -38.11 23.37 15.32
CA THR A 472 -37.44 22.83 14.13
C THR A 472 -38.36 22.87 12.92
N VAL A 473 -37.76 22.97 11.75
CA VAL A 473 -38.39 22.76 10.43
C VAL A 473 -37.60 21.68 9.75
N ASP A 474 -38.23 20.60 9.32
CA ASP A 474 -37.58 19.44 8.69
C ASP A 474 -36.36 18.91 9.49
N GLY A 475 -36.50 18.89 10.82
CA GLY A 475 -35.45 18.45 11.76
C GLY A 475 -34.31 19.47 12.01
N VAL A 476 -34.30 20.60 11.31
CA VAL A 476 -33.31 21.65 11.51
C VAL A 476 -33.78 22.69 12.52
N VAL A 477 -32.96 22.97 13.53
CA VAL A 477 -33.28 23.94 14.59
C VAL A 477 -33.40 25.36 14.01
N ILE A 478 -34.56 26.00 14.30
CA ILE A 478 -34.77 27.41 13.93
C ILE A 478 -33.93 28.29 14.86
N LYS A 479 -33.14 29.20 14.30
CA LYS A 479 -32.31 30.15 15.04
C LYS A 479 -32.75 31.56 14.76
N ASP A 480 -32.63 32.43 15.77
CA ASP A 480 -32.84 33.86 15.62
C ASP A 480 -31.69 34.57 14.91
N ALA A 481 -31.81 35.89 14.72
CA ALA A 481 -30.77 36.71 14.07
C ALA A 481 -29.40 36.68 14.80
N ASP A 482 -29.40 36.31 16.07
CA ASP A 482 -28.18 36.19 16.87
C ASP A 482 -27.63 34.74 16.86
N GLY A 483 -28.21 33.82 16.07
CA GLY A 483 -27.85 32.42 15.98
C GLY A 483 -28.29 31.55 17.16
N LYS A 484 -29.16 32.06 18.04
CA LYS A 484 -29.67 31.31 19.19
C LYS A 484 -30.88 30.47 18.81
N PRO A 485 -31.02 29.24 19.36
CA PRO A 485 -32.21 28.42 19.14
C PRO A 485 -33.50 29.11 19.59
N VAL A 486 -34.50 29.05 18.73
CA VAL A 486 -35.82 29.66 19.03
C VAL A 486 -36.63 28.69 19.88
N THR A 487 -37.02 29.14 21.08
CA THR A 487 -37.73 28.34 22.08
C THR A 487 -39.21 28.69 22.20
N LYS A 488 -39.67 29.75 21.56
CA LYS A 488 -41.08 30.20 21.59
C LYS A 488 -41.74 30.01 20.23
N GLU A 489 -42.94 29.48 20.22
CA GLU A 489 -43.75 29.26 19.03
C GLU A 489 -43.94 30.54 18.21
N GLU A 490 -44.29 31.64 18.84
CA GLU A 490 -44.50 32.93 18.17
C GLU A 490 -43.27 33.38 17.37
N ASP A 491 -42.09 33.19 17.92
CA ASP A 491 -40.84 33.61 17.27
C ASP A 491 -40.47 32.66 16.12
N ALA A 492 -40.74 31.36 16.32
CA ALA A 492 -40.56 30.37 15.25
C ALA A 492 -41.51 30.61 14.06
N LEU A 493 -42.76 30.93 14.37
CA LEU A 493 -43.76 31.26 13.35
C LEU A 493 -43.44 32.55 12.60
N LYS A 494 -42.94 33.57 13.28
CA LYS A 494 -42.47 34.80 12.63
C LYS A 494 -41.33 34.57 11.68
N LEU A 495 -40.40 33.64 12.00
CA LEU A 495 -39.24 33.39 11.22
C LEU A 495 -39.50 32.41 10.06
N LYS A 496 -40.33 31.40 10.24
CA LYS A 496 -40.52 30.29 9.29
C LYS A 496 -41.97 30.05 8.87
N GLY A 497 -42.94 30.62 9.59
CA GLY A 497 -44.35 30.40 9.34
C GLY A 497 -44.80 30.83 7.94
N SER A 498 -45.92 30.30 7.49
CA SER A 498 -46.57 30.65 6.23
C SER A 498 -47.83 31.47 6.55
N PRO A 499 -47.68 32.80 6.62
CA PRO A 499 -48.84 33.67 6.90
C PRO A 499 -49.82 33.64 5.73
N LYS A 500 -51.08 33.93 6.03
CA LYS A 500 -52.09 34.25 5.03
C LYS A 500 -52.06 35.73 4.69
N PHE A 501 -52.20 36.01 3.42
CA PHE A 501 -52.19 37.34 2.88
C PHE A 501 -53.55 37.68 2.30
N TYR A 502 -54.06 38.84 2.65
CA TYR A 502 -55.33 39.35 2.16
C TYR A 502 -55.11 40.70 1.52
N LYS A 503 -55.92 41.08 0.55
CA LYS A 503 -55.93 42.46 0.07
C LYS A 503 -56.26 43.39 1.22
N GLY A 504 -55.52 44.47 1.31
CA GLY A 504 -55.73 45.50 2.30
C GLY A 504 -56.81 46.50 1.88
N GLU A 505 -57.68 46.87 2.78
CA GLU A 505 -58.61 48.00 2.63
C GLU A 505 -58.28 49.04 3.71
N LEU A 506 -58.14 50.30 3.31
CA LEU A 506 -57.83 51.36 4.23
C LEU A 506 -59.09 51.76 5.02
N ASP A 507 -59.07 51.49 6.31
CA ASP A 507 -60.11 51.94 7.22
C ASP A 507 -59.82 53.37 7.71
N ASN A 508 -60.57 54.31 7.19
CA ASN A 508 -60.49 55.75 7.52
C ASN A 508 -61.51 56.14 8.59
N THR A 509 -61.99 55.22 9.42
CA THR A 509 -62.96 55.56 10.48
C THR A 509 -62.38 56.51 11.50
N ASP A 510 -61.05 56.47 11.67
CA ASP A 510 -60.28 57.48 12.40
C ASP A 510 -59.35 58.21 11.41
N PRO A 511 -59.66 59.42 10.98
CA PRO A 511 -58.90 60.17 9.99
C PRO A 511 -57.48 60.55 10.43
N ASP A 512 -57.25 60.56 11.75
CA ASP A 512 -55.95 60.87 12.34
C ASP A 512 -55.04 59.67 12.46
N ASN A 513 -55.62 58.44 12.27
CA ASN A 513 -54.86 57.20 12.38
C ASN A 513 -55.44 56.10 11.45
N PRO A 514 -55.30 56.23 10.13
CA PRO A 514 -55.82 55.27 9.17
C PRO A 514 -55.09 53.93 9.30
N VAL A 515 -55.84 52.81 9.32
CA VAL A 515 -55.31 51.46 9.51
C VAL A 515 -55.74 50.58 8.34
N TRP A 516 -54.78 49.82 7.78
CA TRP A 516 -55.08 48.81 6.77
C TRP A 516 -55.67 47.56 7.43
N LYS A 517 -56.83 47.12 6.98
CA LYS A 517 -57.54 45.93 7.45
C LYS A 517 -57.56 44.86 6.37
N PRO A 518 -57.48 43.55 6.73
CA PRO A 518 -57.61 42.49 5.75
C PRO A 518 -59.03 42.41 5.19
N THR A 519 -59.18 42.29 3.89
CA THR A 519 -60.42 41.94 3.20
C THR A 519 -60.60 40.41 3.16
N ALA A 520 -61.77 39.95 2.66
CA ALA A 520 -61.99 38.50 2.47
C ALA A 520 -61.22 37.93 1.25
N GLU A 521 -60.59 38.76 0.44
CA GLU A 521 -59.87 38.34 -0.75
C GLU A 521 -58.40 38.04 -0.45
N GLU A 522 -57.99 36.79 -0.73
CA GLU A 522 -56.59 36.37 -0.58
C GLU A 522 -55.72 37.07 -1.65
N ALA A 523 -54.55 37.54 -1.23
CA ALA A 523 -53.58 38.21 -2.10
C ALA A 523 -52.29 37.42 -2.17
N ASN A 524 -51.58 37.50 -3.31
CA ASN A 524 -50.28 36.90 -3.48
C ASN A 524 -49.20 37.95 -3.29
N PRO A 525 -48.41 37.92 -2.22
CA PRO A 525 -47.34 38.88 -2.00
C PRO A 525 -46.22 38.69 -3.03
N VAL A 526 -45.53 39.78 -3.32
CA VAL A 526 -44.25 39.70 -4.04
C VAL A 526 -43.20 39.29 -3.03
N LEU A 527 -42.62 38.12 -3.28
CA LEU A 527 -41.56 37.54 -2.44
C LEU A 527 -40.21 37.83 -3.10
N HIS A 528 -39.33 38.52 -2.42
CA HIS A 528 -37.92 38.49 -2.76
C HIS A 528 -37.37 37.15 -2.29
N ARG A 529 -37.15 36.20 -3.23
CA ARG A 529 -36.38 34.99 -2.96
C ARG A 529 -34.93 35.41 -2.83
N TYR A 530 -34.39 35.31 -1.60
CA TYR A 530 -32.96 35.23 -1.47
C TYR A 530 -32.56 33.84 -1.96
N TYR A 531 -31.70 33.78 -2.98
CA TYR A 531 -31.17 32.57 -3.45
C TYR A 531 -30.29 31.97 -2.33
N GLN A 532 -30.62 30.81 -1.86
CA GLN A 532 -29.63 29.91 -1.32
C GLN A 532 -28.61 29.68 -2.42
N GLY A 533 -27.33 29.84 -2.13
CA GLY A 533 -26.28 29.51 -3.09
C GLY A 533 -26.45 28.05 -3.55
N GLY A 534 -26.21 27.80 -4.81
CA GLY A 534 -26.15 26.42 -5.33
C GLY A 534 -24.89 25.69 -4.85
N VAL A 535 -24.77 24.43 -5.21
CA VAL A 535 -23.53 23.66 -5.03
C VAL A 535 -22.43 24.32 -5.86
N LEU A 536 -21.30 24.67 -5.23
CA LEU A 536 -20.14 25.25 -5.92
C LEU A 536 -19.30 24.17 -6.58
N PHE A 537 -19.10 23.05 -5.90
CA PHE A 537 -18.37 21.87 -6.35
C PHE A 537 -19.31 20.69 -6.40
N SER A 538 -19.40 20.03 -7.55
CA SER A 538 -20.20 18.82 -7.75
C SER A 538 -19.31 17.70 -8.23
N SER A 539 -19.69 16.47 -7.89
CA SER A 539 -19.02 15.25 -8.35
C SER A 539 -19.71 14.70 -9.59
N ASP A 540 -18.92 14.30 -10.58
CA ASP A 540 -19.41 13.62 -11.78
C ASP A 540 -19.67 12.12 -11.54
N GLY A 541 -19.21 11.57 -10.42
CA GLY A 541 -19.30 10.16 -10.03
C GLY A 541 -19.83 9.96 -8.60
N ASN A 542 -19.28 8.96 -7.89
CA ASN A 542 -19.66 8.63 -6.51
C ASN A 542 -19.07 9.57 -5.45
N GLY A 543 -18.21 10.51 -5.84
CA GLY A 543 -17.54 11.42 -4.92
C GLY A 543 -16.48 10.76 -4.03
N SER A 544 -16.06 9.54 -4.37
CA SER A 544 -15.05 8.77 -3.64
C SER A 544 -13.65 8.84 -4.27
N ASN A 545 -13.52 9.57 -5.38
CA ASN A 545 -12.25 9.72 -6.09
C ASN A 545 -12.03 11.21 -6.43
N PRO A 546 -10.83 11.77 -6.24
CA PRO A 546 -10.50 13.15 -6.61
C PRO A 546 -10.80 13.50 -8.08
N ASN A 547 -10.78 12.52 -8.97
CA ASN A 547 -11.12 12.69 -10.37
C ASN A 547 -12.62 12.93 -10.62
N ASP A 548 -13.45 12.69 -9.62
CA ASP A 548 -14.92 12.84 -9.72
C ASP A 548 -15.41 14.27 -9.35
N ILE A 549 -14.51 15.14 -8.84
CA ILE A 549 -14.85 16.52 -8.45
C ILE A 549 -14.79 17.48 -9.62
#